data_fc059367e99309162a46b153348c34f2
#
_entry.id   fc059367e99309162a46b153348c34f2
#
_cell.length_a   1.000
_cell.length_b   1.000
_cell.length_c   1.000
_cell.angle_alpha   90.00
_cell.angle_beta   90.00
_cell.angle_gamma   90.00
#
_symmetry.space_group_name_H-M   'P 1'
#
loop_
_entity.id
_entity.type
_entity.pdbx_description
1 polymer ?
#
loop_
_entity_poly.entity_id
_entity_poly.type
_entity_poly.pdbx_seq_one_letter_code
_entity_poly.pdbx_strand_id
1 'polypeptide(L)'
;MSNFLKNKNLNYEKAQSLINNTLVDCDDGELYLEDTKSESILLDDNKIKSSSFKRDTGYGLRGVTEDKVAYSHSNNISEKSLEMSCDNIKSTLKHSNGKYNHSINKTNQKFYDELDPIANKSLKTKIELLKEINQYARSVSYTHLRAHETLRY
;
A
#
# COMPACT_ATOMS: atom_id res chain seq x y z
N MET A 1 9.68 -8.03 -0.39
CA MET A 1 10.09 -6.68 -0.85
C MET A 1 10.70 -6.66 -2.26
N SER A 2 11.51 -7.67 -2.66
CA SER A 2 12.18 -7.68 -3.97
C SER A 2 11.23 -7.76 -5.18
N ASN A 3 10.10 -8.46 -5.09
CA ASN A 3 9.18 -8.63 -6.22
C ASN A 3 8.31 -7.39 -6.49
N PHE A 4 7.96 -6.62 -5.47
CA PHE A 4 7.21 -5.38 -5.61
C PHE A 4 7.99 -4.33 -6.42
N LEU A 5 9.25 -4.12 -6.08
CA LEU A 5 10.11 -3.11 -6.74
C LEU A 5 10.55 -3.54 -8.15
N LYS A 6 10.79 -4.84 -8.38
CA LYS A 6 11.17 -5.35 -9.71
C LYS A 6 10.11 -5.05 -10.79
N ASN A 7 8.84 -5.08 -10.42
CA ASN A 7 7.73 -4.78 -11.33
C ASN A 7 7.53 -3.27 -11.59
N LYS A 8 8.30 -2.39 -10.92
CA LYS A 8 8.13 -0.93 -10.97
C LYS A 8 9.33 -0.18 -11.57
N ASN A 9 10.27 -0.89 -12.21
CA ASN A 9 11.50 -0.29 -12.77
C ASN A 9 12.33 0.53 -11.76
N LEU A 10 12.25 0.18 -10.47
CA LEU A 10 13.04 0.79 -9.42
C LEU A 10 14.09 -0.22 -8.93
N ASN A 11 15.36 0.09 -9.15
CA ASN A 11 16.46 -0.70 -8.61
C ASN A 11 16.55 -0.48 -7.10
N TYR A 12 16.47 -1.57 -6.32
CA TYR A 12 16.51 -1.52 -4.86
C TYR A 12 17.79 -0.89 -4.32
N GLU A 13 18.96 -1.26 -4.84
CA GLU A 13 20.24 -0.74 -4.39
C GLU A 13 20.36 0.78 -4.64
N LYS A 14 19.88 1.20 -5.82
CA LYS A 14 19.87 2.63 -6.18
C LYS A 14 18.89 3.43 -5.31
N ALA A 15 17.71 2.91 -5.08
CA ALA A 15 16.74 3.51 -4.19
C ALA A 15 17.30 3.64 -2.76
N GLN A 16 17.91 2.57 -2.26
CA GLN A 16 18.53 2.57 -0.94
C GLN A 16 19.68 3.61 -0.84
N SER A 17 20.52 3.70 -1.87
CA SER A 17 21.59 4.71 -1.91
C SER A 17 21.05 6.14 -1.92
N LEU A 18 20.00 6.41 -2.72
CA LEU A 18 19.34 7.72 -2.76
C LEU A 18 18.77 8.11 -1.39
N ILE A 19 18.08 7.18 -0.73
CA ILE A 19 17.48 7.42 0.59
C ILE A 19 18.56 7.66 1.64
N ASN A 20 19.58 6.81 1.68
CA ASN A 20 20.70 6.98 2.62
C ASN A 20 21.38 8.33 2.46
N ASN A 21 21.65 8.76 1.22
CA ASN A 21 22.25 10.06 0.92
C ASN A 21 21.31 11.25 1.23
N THR A 22 20.02 10.99 1.29
CA THR A 22 19.03 12.02 1.62
C THR A 22 18.86 12.19 3.11
N LEU A 23 18.94 11.09 3.85
CA LEU A 23 18.69 11.06 5.29
C LEU A 23 19.96 11.13 6.13
N VAL A 24 21.13 11.31 5.52
CA VAL A 24 22.43 11.31 6.22
C VAL A 24 22.50 12.35 7.35
N ASP A 25 21.84 13.49 7.17
CA ASP A 25 21.80 14.58 8.14
C ASP A 25 20.46 14.63 8.92
N CYS A 26 19.70 13.54 8.91
CA CYS A 26 18.46 13.41 9.66
C CYS A 26 18.68 12.63 10.95
N ASP A 27 17.84 12.83 11.95
CA ASP A 27 17.81 12.02 13.18
C ASP A 27 17.03 10.74 12.98
N ASP A 28 15.99 10.78 12.13
CA ASP A 28 15.17 9.64 11.76
C ASP A 28 14.63 9.80 10.34
N GLY A 29 14.28 8.71 9.70
CA GLY A 29 13.66 8.75 8.38
C GLY A 29 13.21 7.39 7.91
N GLU A 30 12.22 7.40 7.00
CA GLU A 30 11.65 6.17 6.47
C GLU A 30 11.15 6.34 5.04
N LEU A 31 11.24 5.27 4.27
CA LEU A 31 10.51 5.10 3.02
C LEU A 31 9.40 4.08 3.25
N TYR A 32 8.17 4.54 3.13
CA TYR A 32 6.97 3.72 3.12
C TYR A 32 6.53 3.44 1.69
N LEU A 33 6.26 2.19 1.38
CA LEU A 33 5.78 1.74 0.07
C LEU A 33 4.42 1.05 0.25
N GLU A 34 3.47 1.39 -0.60
CA GLU A 34 2.12 0.82 -0.56
C GLU A 34 1.69 0.29 -1.93
N ASP A 35 1.04 -0.88 -1.92
CA ASP A 35 0.29 -1.43 -3.06
C ASP A 35 -0.96 -2.10 -2.51
N THR A 36 -2.04 -1.35 -2.46
CA THR A 36 -3.32 -1.79 -1.92
C THR A 36 -4.27 -2.18 -3.05
N LYS A 37 -4.84 -3.37 -2.97
CA LYS A 37 -5.92 -3.83 -3.84
C LYS A 37 -7.18 -4.00 -3.02
N SER A 38 -8.29 -3.53 -3.55
CA SER A 38 -9.60 -3.77 -2.96
C SER A 38 -10.61 -4.18 -4.02
N GLU A 39 -11.44 -5.14 -3.65
CA GLU A 39 -12.56 -5.60 -4.46
C GLU A 39 -13.82 -5.56 -3.61
N SER A 40 -14.88 -5.00 -4.15
CA SER A 40 -16.18 -4.93 -3.49
C SER A 40 -17.26 -5.46 -4.43
N ILE A 41 -18.08 -6.38 -3.92
CA ILE A 41 -19.22 -6.95 -4.65
C ILE A 41 -20.44 -6.79 -3.75
N LEU A 42 -21.46 -6.07 -4.24
CA LEU A 42 -22.71 -5.88 -3.53
C LEU A 42 -23.80 -6.72 -4.15
N LEU A 43 -24.30 -7.66 -3.36
CA LEU A 43 -25.51 -8.44 -3.67
C LEU A 43 -26.66 -7.90 -2.81
N ASP A 44 -27.76 -7.52 -3.44
CA ASP A 44 -28.96 -7.05 -2.80
C ASP A 44 -30.17 -7.60 -3.56
N ASP A 45 -31.10 -8.19 -2.82
CA ASP A 45 -32.32 -8.82 -3.34
C ASP A 45 -32.07 -9.78 -4.54
N ASN A 46 -31.16 -10.73 -4.38
CA ASN A 46 -30.71 -11.72 -5.40
C ASN A 46 -30.03 -11.11 -6.64
N LYS A 47 -29.76 -9.82 -6.67
CA LYS A 47 -29.15 -9.14 -7.81
C LYS A 47 -27.82 -8.50 -7.41
N ILE A 48 -26.82 -8.65 -8.26
CA ILE A 48 -25.58 -7.89 -8.11
C ILE A 48 -25.90 -6.43 -8.45
N LYS A 49 -25.79 -5.56 -7.45
CA LYS A 49 -26.01 -4.12 -7.61
C LYS A 49 -24.77 -3.38 -8.08
N SER A 50 -23.62 -3.78 -7.57
CA SER A 50 -22.34 -3.20 -7.97
C SER A 50 -21.20 -4.21 -7.81
N SER A 51 -20.18 -4.02 -8.62
CA SER A 51 -18.88 -4.68 -8.48
C SER A 51 -17.82 -3.66 -8.82
N SER A 52 -16.84 -3.47 -7.95
CA SER A 52 -15.74 -2.54 -8.15
C SER A 52 -14.42 -3.17 -7.77
N PHE A 53 -13.37 -2.79 -8.49
CA PHE A 53 -11.99 -3.14 -8.19
C PHE A 53 -11.17 -1.84 -8.15
N LYS A 54 -10.38 -1.68 -7.10
CA LYS A 54 -9.50 -0.52 -6.93
C LYS A 54 -8.09 -1.01 -6.61
N ARG A 55 -7.09 -0.39 -7.20
CA ARG A 55 -5.69 -0.58 -6.85
C ARG A 55 -5.05 0.78 -6.65
N ASP A 56 -4.52 1.01 -5.45
CA ASP A 56 -3.74 2.19 -5.11
C ASP A 56 -2.29 1.79 -4.88
N THR A 57 -1.38 2.49 -5.52
CA THR A 57 0.06 2.29 -5.34
C THR A 57 0.73 3.62 -5.08
N GLY A 58 1.74 3.62 -4.22
CA GLY A 58 2.47 4.84 -3.96
C GLY A 58 3.62 4.62 -2.97
N TYR A 59 4.27 5.72 -2.65
CA TYR A 59 5.27 5.75 -1.59
C TYR A 59 5.20 7.08 -0.85
N GLY A 60 5.70 7.07 0.39
CA GLY A 60 5.98 8.26 1.19
C GLY A 60 7.40 8.20 1.70
N LEU A 61 8.13 9.30 1.56
CA LEU A 61 9.46 9.49 2.13
C LEU A 61 9.36 10.54 3.23
N ARG A 62 9.81 10.19 4.44
CA ARG A 62 9.86 11.07 5.61
C ARG A 62 11.30 11.24 6.07
N GLY A 63 11.66 12.46 6.42
CA GLY A 63 12.88 12.78 7.13
C GLY A 63 12.58 13.64 8.35
N VAL A 64 13.26 13.39 9.46
CA VAL A 64 13.10 14.11 10.71
C VAL A 64 14.44 14.63 11.17
N THR A 65 14.49 15.89 11.59
CA THR A 65 15.69 16.52 12.14
C THR A 65 15.27 17.45 13.28
N GLU A 66 15.68 17.14 14.50
CA GLU A 66 15.31 17.90 15.69
C GLU A 66 13.79 18.14 15.79
N ASP A 67 13.33 19.35 15.53
CA ASP A 67 11.94 19.79 15.59
C ASP A 67 11.26 19.85 14.22
N LYS A 68 11.98 19.50 13.13
CA LYS A 68 11.47 19.58 11.76
C LYS A 68 11.17 18.20 11.19
N VAL A 69 10.04 18.12 10.52
CA VAL A 69 9.64 16.94 9.76
C VAL A 69 9.41 17.35 8.30
N ALA A 70 10.08 16.68 7.39
CA ALA A 70 9.82 16.79 5.96
C ALA A 70 9.15 15.52 5.46
N TYR A 71 8.14 15.68 4.61
CA TYR A 71 7.42 14.58 4.01
C TYR A 71 7.16 14.84 2.53
N SER A 72 7.44 13.84 1.71
CA SER A 72 7.15 13.85 0.28
C SER A 72 6.54 12.52 -0.14
N HIS A 73 5.53 12.53 -1.00
CA HIS A 73 4.86 11.33 -1.48
C HIS A 73 4.57 11.38 -2.97
N SER A 74 4.38 10.21 -3.57
CA SER A 74 3.96 10.09 -4.96
C SER A 74 3.26 8.75 -5.21
N ASN A 75 2.26 8.77 -6.10
CA ASN A 75 1.62 7.56 -6.61
C ASN A 75 2.44 6.91 -7.74
N ASN A 76 3.43 7.63 -8.27
CA ASN A 76 4.32 7.13 -9.30
C ASN A 76 5.60 6.58 -8.64
N ILE A 77 5.71 5.25 -8.58
CA ILE A 77 6.89 4.56 -8.06
C ILE A 77 7.91 4.43 -9.21
N SER A 78 8.73 5.45 -9.37
CA SER A 78 9.83 5.49 -10.34
C SER A 78 11.06 6.14 -9.72
N GLU A 79 12.23 5.86 -10.29
CA GLU A 79 13.50 6.44 -9.84
C GLU A 79 13.45 7.96 -9.86
N LYS A 80 13.01 8.55 -10.97
CA LYS A 80 12.88 10.00 -11.11
C LYS A 80 11.96 10.62 -10.06
N SER A 81 10.83 9.97 -9.76
CA SER A 81 9.91 10.44 -8.72
C SER A 81 10.55 10.38 -7.34
N LEU A 82 11.32 9.31 -7.06
CA LEU A 82 12.05 9.18 -5.80
C LEU A 82 13.15 10.24 -5.67
N GLU A 83 13.90 10.51 -6.73
CA GLU A 83 14.90 11.61 -6.75
C GLU A 83 14.26 12.95 -6.42
N MET A 84 13.13 13.29 -7.05
CA MET A 84 12.39 14.53 -6.74
C MET A 84 11.93 14.58 -5.29
N SER A 85 11.47 13.47 -4.72
CA SER A 85 11.09 13.41 -3.30
C SER A 85 12.29 13.58 -2.38
N CYS A 86 13.44 13.00 -2.73
CA CYS A 86 14.70 13.21 -2.01
C CYS A 86 15.13 14.68 -2.01
N ASP A 87 15.03 15.34 -3.15
CA ASP A 87 15.36 16.78 -3.26
C ASP A 87 14.41 17.65 -2.45
N ASN A 88 13.11 17.33 -2.43
CA ASN A 88 12.11 18.01 -1.59
C ASN A 88 12.45 17.88 -0.09
N ILE A 89 12.78 16.67 0.37
CA ILE A 89 13.19 16.43 1.76
C ILE A 89 14.44 17.25 2.10
N LYS A 90 15.49 17.16 1.28
CA LYS A 90 16.74 17.92 1.48
C LYS A 90 16.49 19.41 1.52
N SER A 91 15.68 19.95 0.61
CA SER A 91 15.38 21.37 0.56
C SER A 91 14.61 21.85 1.79
N THR A 92 13.70 21.03 2.31
CA THR A 92 12.88 21.35 3.49
C THR A 92 13.71 21.31 4.77
N LEU A 93 14.60 20.32 4.88
CA LEU A 93 15.48 20.15 6.06
C LEU A 93 16.80 20.92 5.97
N LYS A 94 17.00 21.72 4.92
CA LYS A 94 18.17 22.55 4.76
C LYS A 94 18.38 23.45 5.99
N HIS A 95 19.61 23.49 6.49
CA HIS A 95 20.02 24.17 7.73
C HIS A 95 19.61 23.47 9.03
N SER A 96 19.26 22.21 9.00
CA SER A 96 19.10 21.38 10.19
C SER A 96 20.30 20.45 10.32
N ASN A 97 20.79 20.21 11.52
CA ASN A 97 21.97 19.39 11.79
C ASN A 97 21.56 18.16 12.62
N GLY A 98 20.91 17.20 11.99
CA GLY A 98 20.62 15.91 12.61
C GLY A 98 21.85 14.98 12.61
N LYS A 99 21.89 14.03 13.52
CA LYS A 99 22.89 12.96 13.57
C LYS A 99 22.21 11.62 13.36
N TYR A 100 22.04 11.22 12.10
CA TYR A 100 21.55 9.89 11.80
C TYR A 100 22.63 8.85 12.13
N ASN A 101 22.37 8.03 13.13
CA ASN A 101 23.33 7.03 13.61
C ASN A 101 22.79 5.60 13.54
N HIS A 102 21.75 5.36 12.76
CA HIS A 102 21.13 4.05 12.67
C HIS A 102 21.26 3.44 11.27
N SER A 103 21.76 2.20 11.23
CA SER A 103 21.56 1.37 10.06
C SER A 103 20.06 1.20 9.81
N ILE A 104 19.63 1.25 8.55
CA ILE A 104 18.25 0.97 8.16
C ILE A 104 17.90 -0.44 8.66
N ASN A 105 17.29 -0.51 9.84
CA ASN A 105 16.75 -1.75 10.34
C ASN A 105 15.53 -2.09 9.51
N LYS A 106 15.44 -3.33 9.04
CA LYS A 106 14.23 -3.84 8.40
C LYS A 106 13.13 -3.86 9.44
N THR A 107 12.34 -2.79 9.50
CA THR A 107 11.22 -2.65 10.43
C THR A 107 10.03 -3.53 10.02
N ASN A 108 10.00 -3.97 8.75
CA ASN A 108 8.90 -4.79 8.24
C ASN A 108 9.10 -6.25 8.65
N GLN A 109 8.39 -6.68 9.69
CA GLN A 109 8.24 -8.08 10.03
C GLN A 109 7.22 -8.71 9.08
N LYS A 110 7.53 -9.88 8.51
CA LYS A 110 6.60 -10.62 7.65
C LYS A 110 5.49 -11.24 8.47
N PHE A 111 4.47 -10.44 8.83
CA PHE A 111 3.26 -10.94 9.48
C PHE A 111 2.30 -11.62 8.52
N TYR A 112 2.43 -11.35 7.22
CA TYR A 112 1.58 -11.87 6.16
C TYR A 112 2.45 -12.51 5.08
N ASP A 113 1.93 -13.53 4.43
CA ASP A 113 2.57 -14.11 3.26
C ASP A 113 2.36 -13.21 2.01
N GLU A 114 3.07 -13.53 0.92
CA GLU A 114 2.97 -12.78 -0.34
C GLU A 114 1.81 -13.29 -1.24
N LEU A 115 0.87 -14.05 -0.68
CA LEU A 115 -0.29 -14.55 -1.43
C LEU A 115 -1.24 -13.39 -1.73
N ASP A 116 -1.74 -13.35 -2.95
CA ASP A 116 -2.78 -12.40 -3.35
C ASP A 116 -4.15 -13.09 -3.22
N PRO A 117 -4.86 -12.90 -2.08
CA PRO A 117 -6.11 -13.60 -1.83
C PRO A 117 -7.22 -13.12 -2.79
N ILE A 118 -7.10 -11.91 -3.34
CA ILE A 118 -8.09 -11.37 -4.28
C ILE A 118 -7.96 -12.05 -5.64
N ALA A 119 -6.72 -12.30 -6.11
CA ALA A 119 -6.48 -12.91 -7.41
C ALA A 119 -6.74 -14.43 -7.45
N ASN A 120 -6.77 -15.11 -6.30
CA ASN A 120 -6.91 -16.56 -6.22
C ASN A 120 -8.26 -17.09 -6.76
N LYS A 121 -9.29 -16.29 -6.81
CA LYS A 121 -10.62 -16.69 -7.30
C LYS A 121 -11.14 -15.69 -8.32
N SER A 122 -11.75 -16.23 -9.37
CA SER A 122 -12.39 -15.39 -10.38
C SER A 122 -13.58 -14.61 -9.80
N LEU A 123 -13.89 -13.45 -10.37
CA LEU A 123 -15.08 -12.68 -10.02
C LEU A 123 -16.37 -13.55 -10.11
N LYS A 124 -16.44 -14.41 -11.11
CA LYS A 124 -17.56 -15.34 -11.29
C LYS A 124 -17.73 -16.26 -10.08
N THR A 125 -16.64 -16.87 -9.62
CA THR A 125 -16.65 -17.77 -8.44
C THR A 125 -17.09 -17.03 -7.17
N LYS A 126 -16.65 -15.78 -6.99
CA LYS A 126 -17.04 -14.94 -5.85
C LYS A 126 -18.53 -14.60 -5.88
N ILE A 127 -19.05 -14.28 -7.07
CA ILE A 127 -20.48 -14.02 -7.27
C ILE A 127 -21.32 -15.28 -7.00
N GLU A 128 -20.87 -16.45 -7.46
CA GLU A 128 -21.53 -17.72 -7.21
C GLU A 128 -21.60 -17.99 -5.70
N LEU A 129 -20.50 -17.83 -4.98
CA LEU A 129 -20.46 -17.98 -3.52
C LEU A 129 -21.43 -17.01 -2.81
N LEU A 130 -21.48 -15.74 -3.21
CA LEU A 130 -22.43 -14.78 -2.64
C LEU A 130 -23.89 -15.20 -2.88
N LYS A 131 -24.20 -15.75 -4.05
CA LYS A 131 -25.56 -16.26 -4.36
C LYS A 131 -25.90 -17.47 -3.51
N GLU A 132 -24.96 -18.41 -3.33
CA GLU A 132 -25.14 -19.56 -2.44
C GLU A 132 -25.41 -19.16 -1.00
N ILE A 133 -24.60 -18.22 -0.46
CA ILE A 133 -24.80 -17.68 0.89
C ILE A 133 -26.17 -17.01 1.01
N ASN A 134 -26.56 -16.20 0.04
CA ASN A 134 -27.87 -15.55 0.03
C ASN A 134 -29.02 -16.57 -0.04
N GLN A 135 -28.91 -17.61 -0.85
CA GLN A 135 -29.90 -18.67 -0.93
C GLN A 135 -30.02 -19.42 0.39
N TYR A 136 -28.90 -19.79 1.00
CA TYR A 136 -28.88 -20.46 2.31
C TYR A 136 -29.53 -19.57 3.38
N ALA A 137 -29.15 -18.31 3.47
CA ALA A 137 -29.69 -17.39 4.44
C ALA A 137 -31.21 -17.15 4.27
N ARG A 138 -31.73 -17.11 3.05
CA ARG A 138 -33.18 -17.02 2.77
C ARG A 138 -33.92 -18.30 3.11
N SER A 139 -33.28 -19.46 3.12
CA SER A 139 -33.90 -20.72 3.52
C SER A 139 -34.26 -20.78 5.02
N VAL A 140 -33.67 -19.91 5.85
CA VAL A 140 -33.94 -19.80 7.29
C VAL A 140 -34.91 -18.65 7.67
N SER A 141 -35.84 -18.30 6.77
CA SER A 141 -36.95 -17.34 7.01
C SER A 141 -36.61 -15.86 7.06
N TYR A 142 -35.53 -15.40 6.46
CA TYR A 142 -35.26 -13.97 6.31
C TYR A 142 -35.81 -13.44 4.98
N THR A 143 -36.61 -12.39 5.05
CA THR A 143 -37.23 -11.78 3.85
C THR A 143 -36.31 -10.80 3.13
N HIS A 144 -35.33 -10.22 3.83
CA HIS A 144 -34.38 -9.26 3.25
C HIS A 144 -32.94 -9.53 3.73
N LEU A 145 -32.02 -9.66 2.79
CA LEU A 145 -30.59 -9.86 3.03
C LEU A 145 -29.79 -8.87 2.20
N ARG A 146 -28.89 -8.17 2.87
CA ARG A 146 -27.90 -7.32 2.24
C ARG A 146 -26.51 -7.83 2.66
N ALA A 147 -25.73 -8.34 1.70
CA ALA A 147 -24.34 -8.71 1.92
C ALA A 147 -23.43 -7.65 1.30
N HIS A 148 -22.58 -7.07 2.11
CA HIS A 148 -21.55 -6.13 1.69
C HIS A 148 -20.20 -6.65 2.17
N GLU A 149 -19.39 -7.14 1.24
CA GLU A 149 -18.02 -7.55 1.54
C GLU A 149 -17.04 -6.52 0.99
N THR A 150 -16.23 -5.98 1.89
CA THR A 150 -15.06 -5.16 1.55
C THR A 150 -13.84 -5.88 2.11
N LEU A 151 -13.10 -6.55 1.23
CA LEU A 151 -11.80 -7.11 1.59
C LEU A 151 -10.74 -6.03 1.42
N ARG A 152 -10.16 -5.57 2.52
CA ARG A 152 -8.97 -4.73 2.56
C ARG A 152 -7.79 -5.57 3.02
N TYR A 153 -6.77 -5.62 2.20
CA TYR A 153 -5.46 -6.18 2.51
C TYR A 153 -4.34 -5.21 2.15
#